data_59ee9a057939228c98e90d89e3559671
#
_entry.id   59ee9a057939228c98e90d89e3559671
#
_cell.length_a   1.000
_cell.length_b   1.000
_cell.length_c   1.000
_cell.angle_alpha   90.00
_cell.angle_beta   90.00
_cell.angle_gamma   90.00
#
_symmetry.space_group_name_H-M   'P 1'
#
loop_
_entity.id
_entity.type
_entity.pdbx_description
1 polymer ?
#
loop_
_entity_poly.entity_id
_entity_poly.type
_entity_poly.pdbx_seq_one_letter_code
_entity_poly.pdbx_strand_id
1 'polypeptide(L)'
;MLEYHQGPVIGLHPMFGPKVESFSEQKFVVCPGRNDETFEWLLNWIRILGGNIIVCTPEEHDRLMVFVQATQHFSRFSLGAFVAEEEVDLNRSLLLSTPNYQQEIDIVKRLFAQNPQLCVEIMLATEERCQAIARLASTYNRLAQLVAQKDRFGLIQEFEKAQEFISNFRF
;
A
#
# COMPACT_ATOMS: atom_id res chain seq x y z
N MET A 1 -11.95 -4.82 19.65
CA MET A 1 -12.29 -6.28 19.77
C MET A 1 -11.93 -6.81 21.16
N LEU A 2 -10.74 -6.57 21.69
CA LEU A 2 -10.33 -7.04 23.03
C LEU A 2 -11.24 -6.57 24.18
N GLU A 3 -11.88 -5.42 24.04
CA GLU A 3 -12.80 -4.86 25.03
C GLU A 3 -14.18 -5.54 25.03
N TYR A 4 -14.62 -6.01 23.85
CA TYR A 4 -15.98 -6.52 23.63
C TYR A 4 -16.06 -8.04 23.57
N HIS A 5 -14.92 -8.73 23.44
CA HIS A 5 -14.85 -10.17 23.35
C HIS A 5 -13.98 -10.72 24.49
N GLN A 6 -14.49 -11.70 25.24
CA GLN A 6 -13.81 -12.27 26.42
C GLN A 6 -12.95 -13.50 26.08
N GLY A 7 -13.18 -14.15 24.96
CA GLY A 7 -12.45 -15.32 24.49
C GLY A 7 -11.09 -15.00 23.88
N PRO A 8 -10.38 -16.01 23.34
CA PRO A 8 -9.12 -15.83 22.62
C PRO A 8 -9.26 -14.89 21.44
N VAL A 9 -8.22 -14.09 21.19
CA VAL A 9 -8.19 -13.14 20.08
C VAL A 9 -6.81 -13.15 19.43
N ILE A 10 -6.79 -13.15 18.10
CA ILE A 10 -5.61 -12.95 17.27
C ILE A 10 -5.96 -11.96 16.13
N GLY A 11 -5.05 -11.06 15.81
CA GLY A 11 -5.12 -10.26 14.60
C GLY A 11 -4.47 -11.02 13.44
N LEU A 12 -5.15 -11.14 12.31
CA LEU A 12 -4.61 -11.79 11.11
C LEU A 12 -4.91 -10.95 9.89
N HIS A 13 -3.85 -10.57 9.15
CA HIS A 13 -3.96 -9.80 7.93
C HIS A 13 -3.23 -10.52 6.78
N PRO A 14 -3.93 -11.20 5.88
CA PRO A 14 -3.35 -11.69 4.64
C PRO A 14 -2.94 -10.52 3.73
N MET A 15 -1.65 -10.45 3.36
CA MET A 15 -1.09 -9.35 2.56
C MET A 15 -1.28 -9.57 1.05
N PHE A 16 -2.40 -10.15 0.67
CA PHE A 16 -2.73 -10.46 -0.72
C PHE A 16 -4.24 -10.37 -0.97
N GLY A 17 -4.61 -10.21 -2.24
CA GLY A 17 -6.00 -10.11 -2.65
C GLY A 17 -6.66 -11.48 -2.90
N PRO A 18 -7.98 -11.51 -3.15
CA PRO A 18 -8.78 -12.75 -3.24
C PRO A 18 -8.48 -13.61 -4.48
N LYS A 19 -7.66 -13.13 -5.41
CA LYS A 19 -7.29 -13.86 -6.65
C LYS A 19 -6.07 -14.76 -6.50
N VAL A 20 -5.52 -14.90 -5.28
CA VAL A 20 -4.39 -15.77 -5.00
C VAL A 20 -4.86 -17.23 -4.97
N GLU A 21 -4.23 -18.09 -5.76
CA GLU A 21 -4.60 -19.50 -5.90
C GLU A 21 -3.89 -20.39 -4.88
N SER A 22 -2.81 -19.92 -4.27
CA SER A 22 -1.99 -20.67 -3.32
C SER A 22 -1.47 -19.76 -2.21
N PHE A 23 -1.29 -20.31 -1.01
CA PHE A 23 -0.63 -19.61 0.10
C PHE A 23 0.89 -19.65 0.01
N SER A 24 1.45 -20.43 -0.93
CA SER A 24 2.90 -20.52 -1.11
C SER A 24 3.51 -19.13 -1.29
N GLU A 25 4.50 -18.81 -0.45
CA GLU A 25 5.21 -17.53 -0.39
C GLU A 25 4.35 -16.30 -0.03
N GLN A 26 3.04 -16.47 0.21
CA GLN A 26 2.18 -15.37 0.62
C GLN A 26 2.47 -14.96 2.06
N LYS A 27 2.40 -13.65 2.32
CA LYS A 27 2.66 -13.08 3.64
C LYS A 27 1.36 -12.96 4.43
N PHE A 28 1.42 -13.40 5.69
CA PHE A 28 0.35 -13.25 6.68
C PHE A 28 0.92 -12.48 7.87
N VAL A 29 0.42 -11.27 8.11
CA VAL A 29 0.78 -10.52 9.30
C VAL A 29 -0.10 -11.00 10.45
N VAL A 30 0.54 -11.31 11.57
CA VAL A 30 -0.10 -11.80 12.79
C VAL A 30 0.19 -10.80 13.92
N CYS A 31 -0.86 -10.32 14.54
CA CYS A 31 -0.78 -9.51 15.76
C CYS A 31 -1.27 -10.37 16.94
N PRO A 32 -0.38 -10.81 17.84
CA PRO A 32 -0.75 -11.57 19.02
C PRO A 32 -1.76 -10.83 19.87
N GLY A 33 -2.71 -11.56 20.41
CA GLY A 33 -3.75 -11.03 21.28
C GLY A 33 -3.91 -11.83 22.57
N ARG A 34 -5.12 -11.86 23.14
CA ARG A 34 -5.36 -12.59 24.35
C ARG A 34 -5.50 -14.10 24.07
N ASN A 35 -4.72 -14.95 24.78
CA ASN A 35 -4.74 -16.42 24.65
C ASN A 35 -4.59 -16.85 23.19
N ASP A 36 -3.73 -16.18 22.44
CA ASP A 36 -3.51 -16.39 21.01
C ASP A 36 -2.88 -17.76 20.70
N GLU A 37 -2.26 -18.43 21.68
CA GLU A 37 -1.81 -19.81 21.58
C GLU A 37 -2.94 -20.77 21.14
N THR A 38 -4.20 -20.43 21.41
CA THR A 38 -5.36 -21.19 20.96
C THR A 38 -5.45 -21.29 19.44
N PHE A 39 -4.84 -20.35 18.72
CA PHE A 39 -4.83 -20.28 17.25
C PHE A 39 -3.59 -20.94 16.62
N GLU A 40 -2.73 -21.59 17.39
CA GLU A 40 -1.50 -22.21 16.85
C GLU A 40 -1.82 -23.26 15.76
N TRP A 41 -2.96 -23.93 15.84
CA TRP A 41 -3.44 -24.83 14.79
C TRP A 41 -3.63 -24.11 13.44
N LEU A 42 -4.18 -22.89 13.45
CA LEU A 42 -4.39 -22.06 12.25
C LEU A 42 -3.05 -21.60 11.68
N LEU A 43 -2.15 -21.13 12.53
CA LEU A 43 -0.82 -20.68 12.12
C LEU A 43 -0.01 -21.86 11.55
N ASN A 44 -0.09 -23.04 12.15
CA ASN A 44 0.55 -24.24 11.61
C ASN A 44 -0.05 -24.64 10.25
N TRP A 45 -1.36 -24.56 10.10
CA TRP A 45 -2.01 -24.82 8.83
C TRP A 45 -1.54 -23.86 7.73
N ILE A 46 -1.42 -22.56 8.02
CA ILE A 46 -0.87 -21.56 7.10
C ILE A 46 0.58 -21.93 6.70
N ARG A 47 1.43 -22.31 7.67
CA ARG A 47 2.82 -22.73 7.41
C ARG A 47 2.89 -23.99 6.53
N ILE A 48 2.04 -24.97 6.77
CA ILE A 48 1.97 -26.21 5.97
C ILE A 48 1.61 -25.90 4.52
N LEU A 49 0.76 -24.91 4.29
CA LEU A 49 0.38 -24.44 2.95
C LEU A 49 1.43 -23.50 2.30
N GLY A 50 2.59 -23.32 2.94
CA GLY A 50 3.69 -22.52 2.42
C GLY A 50 3.56 -21.01 2.67
N GLY A 51 2.62 -20.59 3.53
CA GLY A 51 2.45 -19.20 3.90
C GLY A 51 3.52 -18.70 4.86
N ASN A 52 3.99 -17.48 4.67
CA ASN A 52 5.00 -16.82 5.50
C ASN A 52 4.30 -15.99 6.59
N ILE A 53 4.50 -16.37 7.85
CA ILE A 53 3.97 -15.65 9.01
C ILE A 53 4.96 -14.58 9.45
N ILE A 54 4.47 -13.34 9.58
CA ILE A 54 5.21 -12.19 10.08
C ILE A 54 4.48 -11.69 11.32
N VAL A 55 5.15 -11.70 12.46
CA VAL A 55 4.56 -11.26 13.73
C VAL A 55 4.97 -9.81 14.01
N CYS A 56 3.99 -8.97 14.36
CA CYS A 56 4.22 -7.61 14.82
C CYS A 56 3.14 -7.19 15.83
N THR A 57 3.30 -6.03 16.47
CA THR A 57 2.24 -5.46 17.31
C THR A 57 1.14 -4.83 16.48
N PRO A 58 -0.09 -4.68 17.00
CA PRO A 58 -1.16 -3.95 16.31
C PRO A 58 -0.75 -2.52 15.93
N GLU A 59 -0.03 -1.83 16.81
CA GLU A 59 0.43 -0.46 16.61
C GLU A 59 1.49 -0.37 15.50
N GLU A 60 2.38 -1.36 15.43
CA GLU A 60 3.37 -1.46 14.35
C GLU A 60 2.69 -1.75 13.02
N HIS A 61 1.76 -2.71 13.01
CA HIS A 61 0.95 -3.03 11.84
C HIS A 61 0.24 -1.78 11.31
N ASP A 62 -0.52 -1.09 12.15
CA ASP A 62 -1.34 0.05 11.74
C ASP A 62 -0.48 1.20 11.20
N ARG A 63 0.65 1.49 11.87
CA ARG A 63 1.62 2.48 11.41
C ARG A 63 2.19 2.16 10.03
N LEU A 64 2.56 0.89 9.78
CA LEU A 64 3.11 0.48 8.49
C LEU A 64 2.04 0.44 7.39
N MET A 65 0.80 0.07 7.72
CA MET A 65 -0.30 0.04 6.74
C MET A 65 -0.71 1.42 6.23
N VAL A 66 -0.35 2.50 6.93
CA VAL A 66 -0.44 3.86 6.38
C VAL A 66 0.31 3.97 5.06
N PHE A 67 1.53 3.44 4.99
CA PHE A 67 2.39 3.52 3.80
C PHE A 67 2.14 2.36 2.83
N VAL A 68 2.07 1.14 3.34
CA VAL A 68 1.94 -0.08 2.53
C VAL A 68 0.58 -0.16 1.82
N GLN A 69 -0.46 0.41 2.40
CA GLN A 69 -1.81 0.39 1.83
C GLN A 69 -2.34 1.79 1.49
N ALA A 70 -2.59 2.65 2.49
CA ALA A 70 -3.37 3.85 2.29
C ALA A 70 -2.74 4.82 1.29
N THR A 71 -1.48 5.22 1.48
CA THR A 71 -0.82 6.16 0.57
C THR A 71 -0.59 5.56 -0.82
N GLN A 72 -0.33 4.25 -0.92
CA GLN A 72 -0.21 3.57 -2.21
C GLN A 72 -1.54 3.51 -2.95
N HIS A 73 -2.66 3.20 -2.26
CA HIS A 73 -3.98 3.21 -2.88
C HIS A 73 -4.32 4.60 -3.40
N PHE A 74 -4.08 5.63 -2.58
CA PHE A 74 -4.31 7.01 -2.98
C PHE A 74 -3.47 7.43 -4.20
N SER A 75 -2.18 7.12 -4.22
CA SER A 75 -1.29 7.47 -5.35
C SER A 75 -1.78 6.85 -6.67
N ARG A 76 -2.13 5.56 -6.64
CA ARG A 76 -2.61 4.83 -7.82
C ARG A 76 -4.00 5.28 -8.25
N PHE A 77 -4.88 5.55 -7.28
CA PHE A 77 -6.20 6.12 -7.55
C PHE A 77 -6.06 7.50 -8.21
N SER A 78 -5.20 8.38 -7.67
CA SER A 78 -4.95 9.71 -8.24
C SER A 78 -4.40 9.64 -9.65
N LEU A 79 -3.44 8.74 -9.92
CA LEU A 79 -2.90 8.55 -11.26
C LEU A 79 -3.98 8.05 -12.24
N GLY A 80 -4.78 7.07 -11.83
CA GLY A 80 -5.86 6.56 -12.68
C GLY A 80 -6.95 7.57 -12.94
N ALA A 81 -7.32 8.39 -11.94
CA ALA A 81 -8.26 9.50 -12.10
C ALA A 81 -7.72 10.53 -13.09
N PHE A 82 -6.46 10.94 -12.94
CA PHE A 82 -5.81 11.88 -13.84
C PHE A 82 -5.75 11.36 -15.28
N VAL A 83 -5.36 10.10 -15.49
CA VAL A 83 -5.35 9.48 -16.82
C VAL A 83 -6.73 9.47 -17.47
N ALA A 84 -7.79 9.29 -16.68
CA ALA A 84 -9.17 9.33 -17.16
C ALA A 84 -9.62 10.76 -17.48
N GLU A 85 -9.27 11.75 -16.65
CA GLU A 85 -9.57 13.18 -16.87
C GLU A 85 -8.91 13.73 -18.13
N GLU A 86 -7.68 13.29 -18.43
CA GLU A 86 -6.92 13.68 -19.63
C GLU A 86 -7.29 12.84 -20.87
N GLU A 87 -8.24 11.92 -20.76
CA GLU A 87 -8.69 11.04 -21.86
C GLU A 87 -7.53 10.34 -22.60
N VAL A 88 -6.51 9.91 -21.85
CA VAL A 88 -5.29 9.33 -22.43
C VAL A 88 -5.59 8.06 -23.22
N ASP A 89 -5.17 8.01 -24.50
CA ASP A 89 -5.19 6.76 -25.28
C ASP A 89 -4.16 5.77 -24.68
N LEU A 90 -4.62 4.96 -23.74
CA LEU A 90 -3.79 3.98 -23.05
C LEU A 90 -3.21 2.93 -24.00
N ASN A 91 -3.93 2.54 -25.06
CA ASN A 91 -3.40 1.57 -26.02
C ASN A 91 -2.20 2.14 -26.77
N ARG A 92 -2.32 3.40 -27.21
CA ARG A 92 -1.23 4.07 -27.91
C ARG A 92 -0.07 4.38 -26.97
N SER A 93 -0.33 4.82 -25.76
CA SER A 93 0.70 5.11 -24.76
C SER A 93 1.51 3.86 -24.40
N LEU A 94 0.87 2.71 -24.26
CA LEU A 94 1.53 1.45 -23.97
C LEU A 94 2.44 0.97 -25.12
N LEU A 95 2.06 1.21 -26.38
CA LEU A 95 2.90 0.89 -27.53
C LEU A 95 4.19 1.73 -27.59
N LEU A 96 4.17 2.94 -26.99
CA LEU A 96 5.30 3.87 -26.98
C LEU A 96 6.03 3.91 -25.62
N SER A 97 5.71 2.99 -24.73
CA SER A 97 6.11 3.05 -23.32
C SER A 97 7.36 2.23 -22.99
N THR A 98 7.95 2.56 -21.86
CA THR A 98 8.97 1.73 -21.21
C THR A 98 8.34 0.61 -20.39
N PRO A 99 9.09 -0.47 -20.05
CA PRO A 99 8.60 -1.52 -19.15
C PRO A 99 8.09 -1.00 -17.80
N ASN A 100 8.73 0.02 -17.25
CA ASN A 100 8.31 0.63 -15.98
C ASN A 100 6.92 1.28 -16.08
N TYR A 101 6.64 2.00 -17.17
CA TYR A 101 5.33 2.58 -17.40
C TYR A 101 4.25 1.50 -17.56
N GLN A 102 4.56 0.41 -18.27
CA GLN A 102 3.64 -0.72 -18.42
C GLN A 102 3.28 -1.33 -17.07
N GLN A 103 4.28 -1.57 -16.21
CA GLN A 103 4.07 -2.08 -14.86
C GLN A 103 3.19 -1.13 -14.02
N GLU A 104 3.43 0.18 -14.10
CA GLU A 104 2.65 1.19 -13.36
C GLU A 104 1.18 1.17 -13.81
N ILE A 105 0.92 1.17 -15.11
CA ILE A 105 -0.45 1.08 -15.64
C ILE A 105 -1.12 -0.25 -15.29
N ASP A 106 -0.40 -1.36 -15.26
CA ASP A 106 -0.95 -2.65 -14.83
C ASP A 106 -1.31 -2.66 -13.33
N ILE A 107 -0.53 -1.95 -12.51
CA ILE A 107 -0.85 -1.76 -11.09
C ILE A 107 -2.11 -0.90 -10.93
N VAL A 108 -2.23 0.20 -11.68
CA VAL A 108 -3.43 1.05 -11.70
C VAL A 108 -4.65 0.25 -12.15
N LYS A 109 -4.56 -0.51 -13.25
CA LYS A 109 -5.66 -1.38 -13.72
C LYS A 109 -6.10 -2.38 -12.66
N ARG A 110 -5.16 -2.99 -11.94
CA ARG A 110 -5.48 -3.93 -10.84
C ARG A 110 -6.23 -3.26 -9.70
N LEU A 111 -5.91 -2.00 -9.38
CA LEU A 111 -6.66 -1.23 -8.38
C LEU A 111 -8.11 -1.02 -8.82
N PHE A 112 -8.32 -0.52 -10.04
CA PHE A 112 -9.66 -0.22 -10.56
C PHE A 112 -10.48 -1.48 -10.90
N ALA A 113 -9.88 -2.66 -10.92
CA ALA A 113 -10.57 -3.94 -11.02
C ALA A 113 -11.07 -4.48 -9.67
N GLN A 114 -10.79 -3.79 -8.56
CA GLN A 114 -11.27 -4.14 -7.23
C GLN A 114 -12.64 -3.50 -6.94
N ASN A 115 -13.23 -3.92 -5.82
CA ASN A 115 -14.42 -3.27 -5.31
C ASN A 115 -14.10 -1.82 -4.88
N PRO A 116 -14.77 -0.79 -5.43
CA PRO A 116 -14.50 0.61 -5.08
C PRO A 116 -14.68 0.90 -3.59
N GLN A 117 -15.68 0.30 -2.94
CA GLN A 117 -15.92 0.48 -1.50
C GLN A 117 -14.72 0.00 -0.69
N LEU A 118 -14.17 -1.18 -1.02
CA LEU A 118 -12.97 -1.70 -0.34
C LEU A 118 -11.79 -0.74 -0.47
N CYS A 119 -11.57 -0.19 -1.67
CA CYS A 119 -10.49 0.77 -1.88
C CYS A 119 -10.66 2.04 -1.03
N VAL A 120 -11.90 2.54 -0.94
CA VAL A 120 -12.24 3.70 -0.12
C VAL A 120 -12.05 3.40 1.37
N GLU A 121 -12.56 2.29 1.86
CA GLU A 121 -12.41 1.88 3.26
C GLU A 121 -10.94 1.70 3.67
N ILE A 122 -10.09 1.18 2.79
CA ILE A 122 -8.64 1.08 3.04
C ILE A 122 -8.02 2.47 3.26
N MET A 123 -8.41 3.46 2.48
CA MET A 123 -7.89 4.83 2.60
C MET A 123 -8.43 5.56 3.83
N LEU A 124 -9.69 5.32 4.19
CA LEU A 124 -10.41 6.02 5.28
C LEU A 124 -10.37 5.28 6.62
N ALA A 125 -9.74 4.11 6.72
CA ALA A 125 -9.82 3.22 7.87
C ALA A 125 -9.41 3.86 9.20
N THR A 126 -8.51 4.83 9.20
CA THR A 126 -8.09 5.58 10.39
C THR A 126 -7.80 7.03 10.05
N GLU A 127 -7.93 7.90 11.06
CA GLU A 127 -7.56 9.33 10.95
C GLU A 127 -6.10 9.51 10.53
N GLU A 128 -5.20 8.67 11.01
CA GLU A 128 -3.79 8.70 10.65
C GLU A 128 -3.56 8.45 9.15
N ARG A 129 -4.34 7.52 8.54
CA ARG A 129 -4.31 7.27 7.10
C ARG A 129 -4.77 8.50 6.30
N CYS A 130 -5.88 9.11 6.71
CA CYS A 130 -6.39 10.34 6.08
C CYS A 130 -5.36 11.47 6.15
N GLN A 131 -4.74 11.68 7.30
CA GLN A 131 -3.71 12.70 7.49
C GLN A 131 -2.44 12.40 6.67
N ALA A 132 -2.02 11.15 6.56
CA ALA A 132 -0.88 10.77 5.74
C ALA A 132 -1.14 11.01 4.24
N ILE A 133 -2.34 10.71 3.77
CA ILE A 133 -2.78 11.02 2.40
C ILE A 133 -2.75 12.53 2.16
N ALA A 134 -3.24 13.34 3.10
CA ALA A 134 -3.19 14.80 3.00
C ALA A 134 -1.73 15.33 2.93
N ARG A 135 -0.83 14.76 3.73
CA ARG A 135 0.62 15.10 3.64
C ARG A 135 1.23 14.70 2.30
N LEU A 136 0.87 13.52 1.76
CA LEU A 136 1.33 13.08 0.44
C LEU A 136 0.82 14.02 -0.67
N ALA A 137 -0.46 14.40 -0.63
CA ALA A 137 -1.03 15.37 -1.57
C ALA A 137 -0.33 16.74 -1.48
N SER A 138 0.02 17.19 -0.27
CA SER A 138 0.81 18.41 -0.08
C SER A 138 2.22 18.29 -0.68
N THR A 139 2.84 17.13 -0.59
CA THR A 139 4.14 16.85 -1.23
C THR A 139 4.02 16.90 -2.76
N TYR A 140 2.99 16.29 -3.34
CA TYR A 140 2.74 16.38 -4.79
C TYR A 140 2.56 17.84 -5.24
N ASN A 141 1.76 18.62 -4.51
CA ASN A 141 1.54 20.01 -4.84
C ASN A 141 2.84 20.84 -4.78
N ARG A 142 3.64 20.65 -3.74
CA ARG A 142 4.94 21.34 -3.59
C ARG A 142 5.89 21.00 -4.73
N LEU A 143 6.02 19.74 -5.10
CA LEU A 143 6.86 19.31 -6.23
C LEU A 143 6.31 19.83 -7.56
N ALA A 144 4.99 19.82 -7.76
CA ALA A 144 4.36 20.38 -8.96
C ALA A 144 4.61 21.89 -9.11
N GLN A 145 4.64 22.64 -8.00
CA GLN A 145 4.99 24.06 -8.02
C GLN A 145 6.43 24.29 -8.48
N LEU A 146 7.39 23.49 -8.00
CA LEU A 146 8.78 23.59 -8.48
C LEU A 146 8.88 23.29 -9.99
N VAL A 147 8.12 22.32 -10.48
CA VAL A 147 8.04 22.02 -11.92
C VAL A 147 7.44 23.19 -12.69
N ALA A 148 6.33 23.77 -12.24
CA ALA A 148 5.67 24.91 -12.88
C ALA A 148 6.59 26.16 -12.94
N GLN A 149 7.39 26.39 -11.90
CA GLN A 149 8.37 27.46 -11.81
C GLN A 149 9.66 27.16 -12.58
N LYS A 150 9.83 25.94 -13.10
CA LYS A 150 11.06 25.44 -13.73
C LYS A 150 12.28 25.56 -12.80
N ASP A 151 12.06 25.46 -11.48
CA ASP A 151 13.11 25.53 -10.48
C ASP A 151 13.93 24.23 -10.46
N ARG A 152 14.92 24.19 -11.35
CA ARG A 152 15.83 23.03 -11.48
C ARG A 152 16.62 22.77 -10.20
N PHE A 153 17.07 23.81 -9.52
CA PHE A 153 17.88 23.67 -8.32
C PHE A 153 17.05 23.08 -7.17
N GLY A 154 15.86 23.63 -6.92
CA GLY A 154 14.93 23.10 -5.91
C GLY A 154 14.53 21.65 -6.18
N LEU A 155 14.27 21.30 -7.45
CA LEU A 155 13.96 19.90 -7.82
C LEU A 155 15.13 18.95 -7.55
N ILE A 156 16.35 19.33 -7.86
CA ILE A 156 17.55 18.53 -7.60
C ILE A 156 17.72 18.34 -6.08
N GLN A 157 17.60 19.40 -5.29
CA GLN A 157 17.69 19.31 -3.83
C GLN A 157 16.66 18.36 -3.24
N GLU A 158 15.40 18.41 -3.69
CA GLU A 158 14.36 17.48 -3.23
C GLU A 158 14.67 16.04 -3.62
N PHE A 159 15.20 15.83 -4.83
CA PHE A 159 15.59 14.50 -5.30
C PHE A 159 16.76 13.94 -4.46
N GLU A 160 17.80 14.74 -4.21
CA GLU A 160 18.97 14.33 -3.42
C GLU A 160 18.60 13.97 -1.99
N LYS A 161 17.72 14.75 -1.35
CA LYS A 161 17.19 14.40 -0.01
C LYS A 161 16.50 13.05 0.02
N ALA A 162 15.64 12.79 -0.98
CA ALA A 162 14.95 11.51 -1.08
C ALA A 162 15.93 10.37 -1.37
N GLN A 163 16.91 10.59 -2.25
CA GLN A 163 17.94 9.63 -2.60
C GLN A 163 18.80 9.25 -1.40
N GLU A 164 19.24 10.22 -0.60
CA GLU A 164 20.01 9.97 0.62
C GLU A 164 19.23 9.08 1.60
N PHE A 165 17.97 9.38 1.82
CA PHE A 165 17.11 8.58 2.70
C PHE A 165 16.92 7.15 2.17
N ILE A 166 16.57 7.00 0.89
CA ILE A 166 16.24 5.69 0.28
C ILE A 166 17.50 4.81 0.16
N SER A 167 18.66 5.37 -0.17
CA SER A 167 19.91 4.61 -0.33
C SER A 167 20.44 3.99 0.96
N ASN A 168 19.97 4.46 2.12
CA ASN A 168 20.32 3.87 3.41
C ASN A 168 19.56 2.54 3.70
N PHE A 169 18.53 2.22 2.91
CA PHE A 169 17.80 0.95 3.02
C PHE A 169 18.40 -0.07 2.05
N ARG A 170 18.82 -1.21 2.59
CA ARG A 170 19.23 -2.37 1.79
C ARG A 170 18.00 -3.24 1.53
N PHE A 171 17.71 -3.48 0.26
CA PHE A 171 16.70 -4.43 -0.19
C PHE A 171 17.26 -5.84 -0.21
#